data_2d7d1bc415aa93e91e82c60a25da4e51
#
_entry.id   2d7d1bc415aa93e91e82c60a25da4e51
#
_cell.length_a   1.000
_cell.length_b   1.000
_cell.length_c   1.000
_cell.angle_alpha   90.00
_cell.angle_beta   90.00
_cell.angle_gamma   90.00
#
_symmetry.space_group_name_H-M   'P 1'
#
loop_
_entity.id
_entity.type
_entity.pdbx_description
1 polymer ?
#
loop_
_entity_poly.entity_id
_entity_poly.type
_entity_poly.pdbx_seq_one_letter_code
_entity_poly.pdbx_strand_id
1 'polypeptide(L)'
;MKDRLIVALDVDTFEDACMIVDELSDEVSIYKIGLAPFIGYGFKIIDYLKSKDKKFFLDLKFFDIPNTVELAVYQACAMGASMLTLHTIGAKSMIEAAISGKKRYEDKFGKSGALLLGVTILTSMDQESLTNGMFIEKPIEEAIFGLAKNAYEVGLRGFVASPFEAKLLKDKLGDDIVVVTPGIRMDNSNDDQKRASTPRFAIENKADYIVVGRPIIKAKNPKQAAIACIKNMKGED
;
A
#
# COMPACT_ATOMS: atom_id res chain seq x y z
N MET A 1 -14.78 7.25 -6.22
CA MET A 1 -13.32 7.50 -6.33
C MET A 1 -12.69 7.84 -4.99
N LYS A 2 -13.35 8.59 -4.14
CA LYS A 2 -12.84 8.98 -2.80
C LYS A 2 -12.39 7.77 -1.95
N ASP A 3 -13.11 6.64 -1.99
CA ASP A 3 -12.72 5.41 -1.27
C ASP A 3 -11.51 4.65 -1.88
N ARG A 4 -10.99 5.15 -3.02
CA ARG A 4 -9.80 4.60 -3.68
C ARG A 4 -8.53 5.43 -3.42
N LEU A 5 -8.66 6.58 -2.75
CA LEU A 5 -7.54 7.42 -2.32
C LEU A 5 -7.09 7.00 -0.92
N ILE A 6 -5.82 6.66 -0.77
CA ILE A 6 -5.15 6.40 0.49
C ILE A 6 -4.16 7.53 0.74
N VAL A 7 -4.25 8.20 1.88
CA VAL A 7 -3.27 9.24 2.25
C VAL A 7 -2.21 8.67 3.18
N ALA A 8 -0.94 8.83 2.82
CA ALA A 8 0.19 8.41 3.65
C ALA A 8 0.49 9.47 4.71
N LEU A 9 0.39 9.10 5.99
CA LEU A 9 0.68 9.96 7.15
C LEU A 9 2.18 9.94 7.49
N ASP A 10 3.03 10.24 6.49
CA ASP A 10 4.49 10.25 6.65
C ASP A 10 4.92 11.62 7.19
N VAL A 11 4.59 11.91 8.48
CA VAL A 11 4.90 13.12 9.23
C VAL A 11 5.61 12.77 10.54
N ASP A 12 6.31 13.74 11.12
CA ASP A 12 7.24 13.51 12.22
C ASP A 12 6.54 13.36 13.57
N THR A 13 5.40 14.03 13.79
CA THR A 13 4.71 14.07 15.08
C THR A 13 3.30 13.50 15.03
N PHE A 14 2.83 13.02 16.16
CA PHE A 14 1.45 12.56 16.32
C PHE A 14 0.46 13.70 16.09
N GLU A 15 0.78 14.90 16.59
CA GLU A 15 -0.03 16.10 16.49
C GLU A 15 -0.23 16.51 15.03
N ASP A 16 0.82 16.49 14.21
CA ASP A 16 0.75 16.76 12.75
C ASP A 16 -0.13 15.73 12.04
N ALA A 17 0.00 14.46 12.41
CA ALA A 17 -0.84 13.41 11.85
C ALA A 17 -2.33 13.64 12.17
N CYS A 18 -2.66 14.00 13.41
CA CYS A 18 -4.03 14.34 13.83
C CYS A 18 -4.58 15.54 13.05
N MET A 19 -3.79 16.63 12.93
CA MET A 19 -4.20 17.84 12.19
C MET A 19 -4.53 17.50 10.72
N ILE A 20 -3.70 16.69 10.06
CA ILE A 20 -3.96 16.26 8.67
C ILE A 20 -5.24 15.44 8.58
N VAL A 21 -5.46 14.48 9.49
CA VAL A 21 -6.67 13.65 9.50
C VAL A 21 -7.92 14.51 9.68
N ASP A 22 -7.89 15.50 10.60
CA ASP A 22 -9.01 16.40 10.84
C ASP A 22 -9.26 17.34 9.67
N GLU A 23 -8.21 17.88 9.04
CA GLU A 23 -8.34 18.75 7.87
C GLU A 23 -8.90 18.04 6.65
N LEU A 24 -8.47 16.78 6.41
CA LEU A 24 -8.97 15.96 5.31
C LEU A 24 -10.41 15.50 5.54
N SER A 25 -10.85 15.42 6.81
CA SER A 25 -12.24 15.17 7.20
C SER A 25 -12.90 14.05 6.37
N ASP A 26 -14.03 14.35 5.71
CA ASP A 26 -14.82 13.39 4.94
C ASP A 26 -14.28 13.09 3.53
N GLU A 27 -13.22 13.77 3.11
CA GLU A 27 -12.64 13.55 1.78
C GLU A 27 -11.80 12.28 1.69
N VAL A 28 -11.27 11.82 2.83
CA VAL A 28 -10.38 10.64 2.90
C VAL A 28 -10.88 9.66 3.94
N SER A 29 -11.01 8.40 3.54
CA SER A 29 -11.49 7.31 4.40
C SER A 29 -10.38 6.37 4.87
N ILE A 30 -9.23 6.34 4.17
CA ILE A 30 -8.15 5.37 4.40
C ILE A 30 -6.82 6.10 4.54
N TYR A 31 -6.09 5.81 5.61
CA TYR A 31 -4.77 6.39 5.88
C TYR A 31 -3.71 5.30 5.98
N LYS A 32 -2.55 5.51 5.33
CA LYS A 32 -1.40 4.61 5.42
C LYS A 32 -0.49 5.04 6.57
N ILE A 33 -0.19 4.08 7.44
CA ILE A 33 0.80 4.21 8.51
C ILE A 33 2.04 3.42 8.08
N GLY A 34 3.11 4.13 7.75
CA GLY A 34 4.40 3.54 7.37
C GLY A 34 5.29 3.27 8.59
N LEU A 35 6.55 2.87 8.34
CA LEU A 35 7.52 2.50 9.37
C LEU A 35 7.77 3.62 10.38
N ALA A 36 8.12 4.83 9.92
CA ALA A 36 8.49 5.94 10.79
C ALA A 36 7.32 6.38 11.71
N PRO A 37 6.10 6.67 11.18
CA PRO A 37 4.94 6.94 12.01
C PRO A 37 4.59 5.82 12.99
N PHE A 38 4.73 4.56 12.55
CA PHE A 38 4.42 3.42 13.42
C PHE A 38 5.39 3.30 14.58
N ILE A 39 6.69 3.48 14.34
CA ILE A 39 7.71 3.45 15.39
C ILE A 39 7.53 4.64 16.37
N GLY A 40 7.25 5.83 15.83
CA GLY A 40 7.13 7.04 16.64
C GLY A 40 5.88 7.09 17.49
N TYR A 41 4.72 6.76 16.93
CA TYR A 41 3.42 6.95 17.59
C TYR A 41 2.29 6.01 17.10
N GLY A 42 2.66 4.83 16.55
CA GLY A 42 1.76 3.96 15.81
C GLY A 42 0.45 3.61 16.52
N PHE A 43 0.49 3.19 17.79
CA PHE A 43 -0.75 2.86 18.51
C PHE A 43 -1.63 4.08 18.75
N LYS A 44 -1.04 5.24 19.05
CA LYS A 44 -1.80 6.49 19.26
C LYS A 44 -2.56 6.89 17.99
N ILE A 45 -1.90 6.87 16.83
CA ILE A 45 -2.56 7.27 15.57
C ILE A 45 -3.60 6.24 15.12
N ILE A 46 -3.39 4.95 15.38
CA ILE A 46 -4.38 3.90 15.12
C ILE A 46 -5.66 4.13 15.93
N ASP A 47 -5.53 4.39 17.23
CA ASP A 47 -6.67 4.68 18.10
C ASP A 47 -7.38 5.98 17.70
N TYR A 48 -6.61 7.00 17.30
CA TYR A 48 -7.17 8.24 16.77
C TYR A 48 -7.97 8.02 15.49
N LEU A 49 -7.43 7.30 14.50
CA LEU A 49 -8.12 6.98 13.26
C LEU A 49 -9.43 6.21 13.52
N LYS A 50 -9.40 5.24 14.43
CA LYS A 50 -10.59 4.51 14.85
C LYS A 50 -11.65 5.41 15.49
N SER A 51 -11.23 6.37 16.33
CA SER A 51 -12.15 7.32 16.97
C SER A 51 -12.84 8.24 15.96
N LYS A 52 -12.25 8.41 14.78
CA LYS A 52 -12.78 9.19 13.65
C LYS A 52 -13.48 8.32 12.58
N ASP A 53 -13.70 7.03 12.86
CA ASP A 53 -14.26 6.05 11.90
C ASP A 53 -13.47 5.98 10.58
N LYS A 54 -12.13 6.09 10.68
CA LYS A 54 -11.21 5.98 9.55
C LYS A 54 -10.55 4.61 9.51
N LYS A 55 -10.34 4.10 8.30
CA LYS A 55 -9.59 2.86 8.04
C LYS A 55 -8.10 3.15 8.02
N PHE A 56 -7.30 2.18 8.44
CA PHE A 56 -5.85 2.29 8.29
C PHE A 56 -5.25 1.12 7.51
N PHE A 57 -4.26 1.47 6.72
CA PHE A 57 -3.40 0.58 5.97
C PHE A 57 -2.04 0.51 6.67
N LEU A 58 -1.67 -0.65 7.21
CA LEU A 58 -0.42 -0.87 7.92
C LEU A 58 0.68 -1.24 6.92
N ASP A 59 1.54 -0.26 6.57
CA ASP A 59 2.57 -0.44 5.54
C ASP A 59 3.96 -0.67 6.15
N LEU A 60 4.12 -1.82 6.83
CA LEU A 60 5.37 -2.21 7.51
C LEU A 60 6.21 -3.23 6.73
N LYS A 61 5.70 -3.70 5.58
CA LYS A 61 6.40 -4.60 4.66
C LYS A 61 6.99 -5.83 5.37
N PHE A 62 6.11 -6.62 6.01
CA PHE A 62 6.52 -7.80 6.77
C PHE A 62 7.43 -8.72 5.96
N PHE A 63 8.58 -9.04 6.54
CA PHE A 63 9.57 -9.92 5.96
C PHE A 63 10.37 -10.59 7.08
N ASP A 64 10.04 -11.84 7.38
CA ASP A 64 10.66 -12.63 8.44
C ASP A 64 10.39 -14.13 8.19
N ILE A 65 10.85 -15.00 9.05
CA ILE A 65 10.52 -16.43 8.99
C ILE A 65 9.00 -16.65 9.06
N PRO A 66 8.46 -17.72 8.44
CA PRO A 66 7.02 -17.93 8.29
C PRO A 66 6.21 -17.79 9.58
N ASN A 67 6.64 -18.42 10.67
CA ASN A 67 5.92 -18.36 11.95
C ASN A 67 5.79 -16.93 12.51
N THR A 68 6.85 -16.13 12.40
CA THR A 68 6.83 -14.72 12.84
C THR A 68 5.85 -13.91 12.02
N VAL A 69 5.82 -14.10 10.68
CA VAL A 69 4.90 -13.40 9.79
C VAL A 69 3.46 -13.82 10.04
N GLU A 70 3.18 -15.12 10.27
CA GLU A 70 1.83 -15.59 10.66
C GLU A 70 1.30 -14.86 11.89
N LEU A 71 2.11 -14.82 12.95
CA LEU A 71 1.73 -14.15 14.19
C LEU A 71 1.54 -12.65 14.00
N ALA A 72 2.45 -11.99 13.25
CA ALA A 72 2.36 -10.56 12.97
C ALA A 72 1.09 -10.19 12.18
N VAL A 73 0.75 -10.98 11.16
CA VAL A 73 -0.49 -10.79 10.39
C VAL A 73 -1.74 -10.98 11.24
N TYR A 74 -1.77 -12.04 12.07
CA TYR A 74 -2.87 -12.25 13.02
C TYR A 74 -3.06 -11.04 13.94
N GLN A 75 -1.98 -10.50 14.50
CA GLN A 75 -2.04 -9.33 15.38
C GLN A 75 -2.45 -8.05 14.64
N ALA A 76 -1.98 -7.85 13.41
CA ALA A 76 -2.39 -6.71 12.59
C ALA A 76 -3.89 -6.76 12.26
N CYS A 77 -4.45 -7.95 11.96
CA CYS A 77 -5.88 -8.15 11.79
C CYS A 77 -6.65 -7.86 13.10
N ALA A 78 -6.15 -8.36 14.24
CA ALA A 78 -6.75 -8.10 15.56
C ALA A 78 -6.71 -6.61 15.94
N MET A 79 -5.67 -5.90 15.52
CA MET A 79 -5.57 -4.45 15.66
C MET A 79 -6.60 -3.70 14.79
N GLY A 80 -7.19 -4.34 13.79
CA GLY A 80 -8.20 -3.78 12.89
C GLY A 80 -7.62 -3.15 11.62
N ALA A 81 -6.41 -3.52 11.22
CA ALA A 81 -5.87 -3.09 9.94
C ALA A 81 -6.80 -3.50 8.79
N SER A 82 -7.10 -2.55 7.90
CA SER A 82 -7.88 -2.83 6.69
C SER A 82 -7.02 -3.41 5.56
N MET A 83 -5.76 -3.03 5.53
CA MET A 83 -4.74 -3.51 4.60
C MET A 83 -3.41 -3.65 5.33
N LEU A 84 -2.55 -4.55 4.89
CA LEU A 84 -1.15 -4.63 5.33
C LEU A 84 -0.23 -5.13 4.23
N THR A 85 1.04 -4.73 4.27
CA THR A 85 2.06 -5.15 3.31
C THR A 85 2.97 -6.25 3.84
N LEU A 86 3.37 -7.14 2.93
CA LEU A 86 4.45 -8.12 3.12
C LEU A 86 5.29 -8.22 1.84
N HIS A 87 6.57 -8.57 1.96
CA HIS A 87 7.42 -8.77 0.80
C HIS A 87 7.20 -10.14 0.15
N THR A 88 7.05 -10.18 -1.19
CA THR A 88 6.90 -11.45 -1.94
C THR A 88 8.22 -12.21 -2.10
N ILE A 89 9.37 -11.54 -1.90
CA ILE A 89 10.70 -12.20 -1.91
C ILE A 89 10.89 -13.17 -0.73
N GLY A 90 10.01 -13.16 0.27
CA GLY A 90 10.00 -14.12 1.39
C GLY A 90 9.61 -15.55 1.00
N ALA A 91 9.44 -15.81 -0.29
CA ALA A 91 9.06 -17.10 -0.87
C ALA A 91 7.64 -17.57 -0.49
N LYS A 92 7.20 -18.69 -1.10
CA LYS A 92 5.83 -19.21 -0.95
C LYS A 92 5.47 -19.51 0.50
N SER A 93 6.37 -20.13 1.26
CA SER A 93 6.12 -20.53 2.65
C SER A 93 5.80 -19.35 3.58
N MET A 94 6.48 -18.20 3.41
CA MET A 94 6.18 -17.00 4.20
C MET A 94 4.81 -16.40 3.82
N ILE A 95 4.45 -16.43 2.53
CA ILE A 95 3.18 -15.89 2.06
C ILE A 95 2.01 -16.79 2.52
N GLU A 96 2.17 -18.12 2.45
CA GLU A 96 1.21 -19.09 2.97
C GLU A 96 0.98 -18.89 4.48
N ALA A 97 2.05 -18.65 5.24
CA ALA A 97 1.97 -18.35 6.66
C ALA A 97 1.23 -17.02 6.93
N ALA A 98 1.46 -15.99 6.12
CA ALA A 98 0.68 -14.74 6.21
C ALA A 98 -0.81 -14.98 5.98
N ILE A 99 -1.17 -15.75 4.96
CA ILE A 99 -2.56 -16.10 4.66
C ILE A 99 -3.17 -16.93 5.81
N SER A 100 -2.40 -17.88 6.38
CA SER A 100 -2.80 -18.65 7.55
C SER A 100 -3.10 -17.75 8.77
N GLY A 101 -2.24 -16.77 9.05
CA GLY A 101 -2.43 -15.81 10.13
C GLY A 101 -3.73 -15.00 9.99
N LYS A 102 -4.03 -14.53 8.77
CA LYS A 102 -5.30 -13.87 8.45
C LYS A 102 -6.47 -14.82 8.66
N LYS A 103 -6.44 -16.02 8.10
CA LYS A 103 -7.50 -17.03 8.24
C LYS A 103 -7.77 -17.39 9.70
N ARG A 104 -6.72 -17.60 10.49
CA ARG A 104 -6.83 -17.86 11.93
C ARG A 104 -7.58 -16.76 12.69
N TYR A 105 -7.37 -15.48 12.28
CA TYR A 105 -8.14 -14.36 12.83
C TYR A 105 -9.61 -14.45 12.41
N GLU A 106 -9.88 -14.68 11.13
CA GLU A 106 -11.23 -14.78 10.56
C GLU A 106 -12.05 -15.91 11.22
N ASP A 107 -11.44 -17.09 11.35
CA ASP A 107 -12.05 -18.28 11.98
C ASP A 107 -12.36 -18.02 13.47
N LYS A 108 -11.50 -17.29 14.18
CA LYS A 108 -11.67 -17.02 15.60
C LYS A 108 -12.73 -15.97 15.91
N PHE A 109 -12.82 -14.91 15.10
CA PHE A 109 -13.66 -13.75 15.40
C PHE A 109 -14.87 -13.59 14.49
N GLY A 110 -15.01 -14.38 13.42
CA GLY A 110 -16.08 -14.26 12.43
C GLY A 110 -16.08 -12.93 11.68
N LYS A 111 -14.91 -12.27 11.57
CA LYS A 111 -14.74 -10.96 10.92
C LYS A 111 -13.69 -11.07 9.81
N SER A 112 -13.87 -10.31 8.75
CA SER A 112 -12.87 -10.23 7.68
C SER A 112 -11.55 -9.68 8.22
N GLY A 113 -10.44 -10.34 7.90
CA GLY A 113 -9.10 -9.86 8.17
C GLY A 113 -8.64 -8.80 7.18
N ALA A 114 -7.44 -8.28 7.39
CA ALA A 114 -6.83 -7.29 6.50
C ALA A 114 -6.65 -7.82 5.07
N LEU A 115 -6.74 -6.95 4.07
CA LEU A 115 -6.27 -7.24 2.72
C LEU A 115 -4.74 -7.33 2.75
N LEU A 116 -4.19 -8.50 2.41
CA LEU A 116 -2.76 -8.74 2.33
C LEU A 116 -2.24 -8.22 0.98
N LEU A 117 -1.22 -7.37 1.00
CA LEU A 117 -0.63 -6.73 -0.16
C LEU A 117 0.83 -7.15 -0.32
N GLY A 118 1.11 -7.94 -1.35
CA GLY A 118 2.47 -8.36 -1.71
C GLY A 118 3.26 -7.23 -2.37
N VAL A 119 4.36 -6.86 -1.76
CA VAL A 119 5.34 -5.93 -2.34
C VAL A 119 6.35 -6.75 -3.12
N THR A 120 6.44 -6.52 -4.42
CA THR A 120 7.39 -7.22 -5.32
C THR A 120 8.77 -6.54 -5.26
N ILE A 121 9.00 -5.59 -6.15
CA ILE A 121 10.22 -4.75 -6.15
C ILE A 121 9.81 -3.32 -5.78
N LEU A 122 10.55 -2.68 -4.88
CA LEU A 122 10.26 -1.32 -4.45
C LEU A 122 10.30 -0.36 -5.65
N THR A 123 9.37 0.59 -5.69
CA THR A 123 9.27 1.57 -6.79
C THR A 123 10.46 2.55 -6.86
N SER A 124 11.28 2.60 -5.82
CA SER A 124 12.55 3.32 -5.78
C SER A 124 13.71 2.58 -6.45
N MET A 125 13.55 1.27 -6.72
CA MET A 125 14.59 0.43 -7.34
C MET A 125 14.45 0.44 -8.86
N ASP A 126 15.59 0.40 -9.54
CA ASP A 126 15.74 0.25 -10.98
C ASP A 126 16.45 -1.07 -11.33
N GLN A 127 16.72 -1.28 -12.62
CA GLN A 127 17.40 -2.50 -13.09
C GLN A 127 18.80 -2.66 -12.48
N GLU A 128 19.54 -1.57 -12.31
CA GLU A 128 20.88 -1.61 -11.72
C GLU A 128 20.82 -2.05 -10.25
N SER A 129 19.88 -1.50 -9.47
CA SER A 129 19.63 -1.90 -8.08
C SER A 129 19.24 -3.37 -7.97
N LEU A 130 18.44 -3.87 -8.92
CA LEU A 130 18.03 -5.26 -8.95
C LEU A 130 19.21 -6.20 -9.24
N THR A 131 20.01 -5.87 -10.26
CA THR A 131 21.13 -6.71 -10.70
C THR A 131 22.30 -6.66 -9.69
N ASN A 132 22.73 -5.47 -9.30
CA ASN A 132 23.93 -5.31 -8.48
C ASN A 132 23.65 -5.38 -6.97
N GLY A 133 22.44 -4.98 -6.54
CA GLY A 133 22.06 -4.96 -5.13
C GLY A 133 21.38 -6.24 -4.66
N MET A 134 20.53 -6.83 -5.49
CA MET A 134 19.79 -8.06 -5.16
C MET A 134 20.31 -9.31 -5.88
N PHE A 135 21.29 -9.18 -6.78
CA PHE A 135 21.86 -10.27 -7.59
C PHE A 135 20.82 -11.01 -8.43
N ILE A 136 19.82 -10.28 -8.94
CA ILE A 136 18.80 -10.80 -9.82
C ILE A 136 19.07 -10.29 -11.23
N GLU A 137 19.53 -11.16 -12.11
CA GLU A 137 19.92 -10.83 -13.50
C GLU A 137 18.73 -10.65 -14.46
N LYS A 138 17.52 -11.04 -14.04
CA LYS A 138 16.31 -10.92 -14.88
C LYS A 138 15.93 -9.45 -15.10
N PRO A 139 15.30 -9.14 -16.25
CA PRO A 139 14.64 -7.85 -16.43
C PRO A 139 13.67 -7.56 -15.28
N ILE A 140 13.62 -6.30 -14.82
CA ILE A 140 12.84 -5.91 -13.64
C ILE A 140 11.35 -6.27 -13.78
N GLU A 141 10.78 -6.13 -14.95
CA GLU A 141 9.37 -6.50 -15.22
C GLU A 141 9.13 -8.01 -15.09
N GLU A 142 10.07 -8.83 -15.55
CA GLU A 142 10.00 -10.29 -15.40
C GLU A 142 10.14 -10.71 -13.94
N ALA A 143 11.03 -10.06 -13.19
CA ALA A 143 11.21 -10.31 -11.75
C ALA A 143 9.93 -9.95 -10.98
N ILE A 144 9.35 -8.77 -11.24
CA ILE A 144 8.09 -8.32 -10.65
C ILE A 144 6.97 -9.32 -10.94
N PHE A 145 6.78 -9.69 -12.21
CA PHE A 145 5.74 -10.64 -12.58
C PHE A 145 5.97 -12.02 -11.96
N GLY A 146 7.21 -12.52 -11.97
CA GLY A 146 7.55 -13.81 -11.37
C GLY A 146 7.26 -13.88 -9.88
N LEU A 147 7.63 -12.83 -9.13
CA LEU A 147 7.34 -12.69 -7.71
C LEU A 147 5.83 -12.61 -7.42
N ALA A 148 5.10 -11.81 -8.21
CA ALA A 148 3.66 -11.68 -8.08
C ALA A 148 2.94 -13.01 -8.42
N LYS A 149 3.35 -13.70 -9.49
CA LYS A 149 2.81 -15.00 -9.88
C LYS A 149 2.99 -16.06 -8.79
N ASN A 150 4.20 -16.17 -8.22
CA ASN A 150 4.47 -17.10 -7.13
C ASN A 150 3.57 -16.85 -5.91
N ALA A 151 3.32 -15.58 -5.58
CA ALA A 151 2.44 -15.19 -4.49
C ALA A 151 0.96 -15.46 -4.82
N TYR A 152 0.54 -15.20 -6.06
CA TYR A 152 -0.81 -15.48 -6.54
C TYR A 152 -1.14 -16.99 -6.50
N GLU A 153 -0.19 -17.84 -6.89
CA GLU A 153 -0.36 -19.30 -6.87
C GLU A 153 -0.64 -19.87 -5.48
N VAL A 154 -0.14 -19.24 -4.41
CA VAL A 154 -0.41 -19.65 -3.04
C VAL A 154 -1.60 -18.91 -2.40
N GLY A 155 -2.34 -18.13 -3.18
CA GLY A 155 -3.60 -17.53 -2.76
C GLY A 155 -3.55 -16.05 -2.41
N LEU A 156 -2.42 -15.35 -2.56
CA LEU A 156 -2.39 -13.91 -2.39
C LEU A 156 -3.16 -13.22 -3.52
N ARG A 157 -3.98 -12.21 -3.17
CA ARG A 157 -4.84 -11.50 -4.13
C ARG A 157 -4.64 -9.99 -4.12
N GLY A 158 -3.73 -9.48 -3.31
CA GLY A 158 -3.40 -8.06 -3.26
C GLY A 158 -1.93 -7.81 -3.59
N PHE A 159 -1.63 -6.72 -4.31
CA PHE A 159 -0.28 -6.36 -4.70
C PHE A 159 -0.04 -4.86 -4.60
N VAL A 160 1.20 -4.49 -4.27
CA VAL A 160 1.70 -3.13 -4.42
C VAL A 160 2.53 -3.09 -5.70
N ALA A 161 2.15 -2.24 -6.64
CA ALA A 161 2.80 -2.11 -7.94
C ALA A 161 2.79 -0.66 -8.42
N SER A 162 3.78 -0.28 -9.23
CA SER A 162 3.77 1.03 -9.89
C SER A 162 2.60 1.14 -10.89
N PRO A 163 2.22 2.35 -11.33
CA PRO A 163 1.17 2.49 -12.34
C PRO A 163 1.45 1.72 -13.64
N PHE A 164 2.73 1.60 -14.01
CA PHE A 164 3.13 0.88 -15.22
C PHE A 164 2.95 -0.64 -15.09
N GLU A 165 3.12 -1.18 -13.90
CA GLU A 165 3.02 -2.62 -13.62
C GLU A 165 1.60 -3.06 -13.27
N ALA A 166 0.75 -2.14 -12.80
CA ALA A 166 -0.62 -2.46 -12.39
C ALA A 166 -1.40 -3.14 -13.51
N LYS A 167 -1.35 -2.57 -14.73
CA LYS A 167 -1.97 -3.17 -15.91
C LYS A 167 -1.39 -4.53 -16.24
N LEU A 168 -0.05 -4.69 -16.22
CA LEU A 168 0.63 -5.94 -16.49
C LEU A 168 0.16 -7.05 -15.54
N LEU A 169 0.06 -6.76 -14.24
CA LEU A 169 -0.38 -7.74 -13.26
C LEU A 169 -1.84 -8.14 -13.47
N LYS A 170 -2.74 -7.17 -13.69
CA LYS A 170 -4.15 -7.44 -13.99
C LYS A 170 -4.32 -8.27 -15.27
N ASP A 171 -3.62 -7.91 -16.34
CA ASP A 171 -3.75 -8.59 -17.62
C ASP A 171 -3.21 -10.05 -17.57
N LYS A 172 -2.22 -10.33 -16.72
CA LYS A 172 -1.59 -11.66 -16.62
C LYS A 172 -2.11 -12.55 -15.50
N LEU A 173 -2.56 -11.98 -14.38
CA LEU A 173 -3.05 -12.74 -13.22
C LEU A 173 -4.59 -12.77 -13.12
N GLY A 174 -5.27 -11.83 -13.79
CA GLY A 174 -6.73 -11.70 -13.77
C GLY A 174 -7.21 -10.48 -12.99
N ASP A 175 -8.49 -10.16 -13.17
CA ASP A 175 -9.11 -8.97 -12.55
C ASP A 175 -9.54 -9.21 -11.08
N ASP A 176 -9.40 -10.43 -10.56
CA ASP A 176 -9.68 -10.79 -9.16
C ASP A 176 -8.61 -10.32 -8.17
N ILE A 177 -7.47 -9.82 -8.65
CA ILE A 177 -6.45 -9.21 -7.79
C ILE A 177 -6.77 -7.74 -7.50
N VAL A 178 -6.31 -7.25 -6.34
CA VAL A 178 -6.35 -5.83 -5.96
C VAL A 178 -4.96 -5.22 -6.10
N VAL A 179 -4.83 -4.12 -6.82
CA VAL A 179 -3.58 -3.40 -7.00
C VAL A 179 -3.61 -2.04 -6.31
N VAL A 180 -2.68 -1.84 -5.39
CA VAL A 180 -2.46 -0.57 -4.67
C VAL A 180 -1.20 0.09 -5.23
N THR A 181 -1.33 1.31 -5.73
CA THR A 181 -0.27 2.00 -6.46
C THR A 181 0.26 3.21 -5.71
N PRO A 182 1.50 3.16 -5.19
CA PRO A 182 2.21 4.32 -4.64
C PRO A 182 2.91 5.13 -5.73
N GLY A 183 3.63 6.18 -5.33
CA GLY A 183 4.44 6.98 -6.26
C GLY A 183 3.62 7.97 -7.09
N ILE A 184 2.48 8.40 -6.58
CA ILE A 184 1.58 9.32 -7.29
C ILE A 184 2.01 10.76 -7.07
N ARG A 185 1.98 11.55 -8.16
CA ARG A 185 2.27 13.00 -8.20
C ARG A 185 1.19 13.72 -8.97
N MET A 186 0.94 14.99 -8.63
CA MET A 186 -0.01 15.83 -9.38
C MET A 186 0.62 16.44 -10.65
N ASP A 187 1.93 16.55 -10.65
CA ASP A 187 2.77 17.07 -11.74
C ASP A 187 4.01 16.19 -11.92
N ASN A 188 4.76 16.41 -13.00
CA ASN A 188 5.96 15.65 -13.35
C ASN A 188 7.19 16.09 -12.54
N SER A 189 7.06 16.46 -11.25
CA SER A 189 8.18 16.82 -10.41
C SER A 189 9.11 15.62 -10.16
N ASN A 190 10.41 15.80 -10.40
CA ASN A 190 11.45 14.83 -10.09
C ASN A 190 11.66 14.73 -8.57
N ASP A 191 11.34 13.58 -8.00
CA ASP A 191 11.52 13.25 -6.60
C ASP A 191 12.19 11.85 -6.49
N ASP A 192 12.37 11.33 -5.27
CA ASP A 192 12.94 10.01 -4.95
C ASP A 192 12.18 8.80 -5.56
N GLN A 193 11.03 9.03 -6.20
CA GLN A 193 10.23 8.01 -6.90
C GLN A 193 10.61 7.94 -8.38
N LYS A 194 11.40 6.94 -8.77
CA LYS A 194 11.85 6.74 -10.16
C LYS A 194 10.72 6.35 -11.13
N ARG A 195 9.59 5.86 -10.61
CA ARG A 195 8.43 5.37 -11.38
C ARG A 195 7.14 6.08 -10.93
N ALA A 196 7.21 7.44 -10.80
CA ALA A 196 6.06 8.26 -10.42
C ALA A 196 5.11 8.51 -11.61
N SER A 197 3.83 8.76 -11.32
CA SER A 197 2.82 9.05 -12.32
C SER A 197 1.62 9.80 -11.72
N THR A 198 0.70 10.28 -12.59
CA THR A 198 -0.50 11.01 -12.15
C THR A 198 -1.58 10.08 -11.60
N PRO A 199 -2.51 10.60 -10.77
CA PRO A 199 -3.66 9.83 -10.28
C PRO A 199 -4.49 9.24 -11.43
N ARG A 200 -4.78 10.03 -12.47
CA ARG A 200 -5.53 9.62 -13.66
C ARG A 200 -4.86 8.43 -14.35
N PHE A 201 -3.57 8.56 -14.65
CA PHE A 201 -2.82 7.49 -15.33
C PHE A 201 -2.82 6.19 -14.52
N ALA A 202 -2.69 6.25 -13.19
CA ALA A 202 -2.76 5.06 -12.36
C ALA A 202 -4.13 4.35 -12.45
N ILE A 203 -5.23 5.11 -12.43
CA ILE A 203 -6.58 4.56 -12.57
C ILE A 203 -6.83 3.99 -13.96
N GLU A 204 -6.40 4.68 -15.02
CA GLU A 204 -6.48 4.20 -16.42
C GLU A 204 -5.67 2.91 -16.63
N ASN A 205 -4.59 2.72 -15.86
CA ASN A 205 -3.79 1.49 -15.83
C ASN A 205 -4.25 0.47 -14.78
N LYS A 206 -5.54 0.47 -14.42
CA LYS A 206 -6.20 -0.54 -13.60
C LYS A 206 -5.74 -0.59 -12.12
N ALA A 207 -5.13 0.44 -11.56
CA ALA A 207 -4.91 0.52 -10.13
C ALA A 207 -6.26 0.57 -9.41
N ASP A 208 -6.48 -0.26 -8.38
CA ASP A 208 -7.71 -0.22 -7.55
C ASP A 208 -7.65 0.89 -6.52
N TYR A 209 -6.47 1.12 -5.94
CA TYR A 209 -6.20 2.19 -4.99
C TYR A 209 -4.93 2.92 -5.36
N ILE A 210 -4.86 4.20 -5.01
CA ILE A 210 -3.62 4.99 -5.10
C ILE A 210 -3.19 5.47 -3.72
N VAL A 211 -1.89 5.52 -3.48
CA VAL A 211 -1.30 6.06 -2.25
C VAL A 211 -0.62 7.38 -2.55
N VAL A 212 -1.08 8.44 -1.88
CA VAL A 212 -0.55 9.80 -2.02
C VAL A 212 -0.06 10.30 -0.66
N GLY A 213 1.19 10.73 -0.60
CA GLY A 213 1.80 11.32 0.61
C GLY A 213 2.03 12.82 0.43
N ARG A 214 3.30 13.21 0.24
CA ARG A 214 3.77 14.61 0.13
C ARG A 214 2.91 15.55 -0.71
N PRO A 215 2.37 15.17 -1.88
CA PRO A 215 1.50 16.06 -2.66
C PRO A 215 0.24 16.54 -1.91
N ILE A 216 -0.22 15.78 -0.93
CA ILE A 216 -1.35 16.15 -0.07
C ILE A 216 -0.86 16.72 1.26
N ILE A 217 -0.05 15.97 2.01
CA ILE A 217 0.31 16.34 3.39
C ILE A 217 1.21 17.57 3.51
N LYS A 218 1.95 17.94 2.44
CA LYS A 218 2.79 19.15 2.39
C LYS A 218 2.15 20.29 1.58
N ALA A 219 0.93 20.14 1.11
CA ALA A 219 0.21 21.20 0.41
C ALA A 219 -0.16 22.34 1.38
N LYS A 220 -0.25 23.58 0.86
CA LYS A 220 -0.76 24.72 1.64
C LYS A 220 -2.18 24.50 2.16
N ASN A 221 -2.96 23.69 1.44
CA ASN A 221 -4.31 23.28 1.80
C ASN A 221 -4.46 21.79 1.45
N PRO A 222 -4.19 20.88 2.40
CA PRO A 222 -4.29 19.43 2.22
C PRO A 222 -5.65 18.96 1.70
N LYS A 223 -6.74 19.55 2.19
CA LYS A 223 -8.10 19.21 1.76
C LYS A 223 -8.33 19.50 0.28
N GLN A 224 -7.93 20.68 -0.18
CA GLN A 224 -8.06 21.03 -1.61
C GLN A 224 -7.16 20.16 -2.48
N ALA A 225 -5.96 19.81 -2.01
CA ALA A 225 -5.07 18.89 -2.72
C ALA A 225 -5.68 17.48 -2.85
N ALA A 226 -6.33 16.97 -1.79
CA ALA A 226 -7.03 15.70 -1.84
C ALA A 226 -8.23 15.73 -2.82
N ILE A 227 -9.02 16.81 -2.80
CA ILE A 227 -10.13 17.02 -3.74
C ILE A 227 -9.62 17.06 -5.18
N ALA A 228 -8.55 17.80 -5.46
CA ALA A 228 -7.93 17.88 -6.79
C ALA A 228 -7.44 16.51 -7.26
N CYS A 229 -6.82 15.73 -6.34
CA CYS A 229 -6.40 14.37 -6.63
C CYS A 229 -7.59 13.48 -7.01
N ILE A 230 -8.69 13.54 -6.26
CA ILE A 230 -9.92 12.77 -6.54
C ILE A 230 -10.56 13.19 -7.89
N LYS A 231 -10.56 14.48 -8.23
CA LYS A 231 -11.02 14.96 -9.54
C LYS A 231 -10.16 14.41 -10.67
N ASN A 232 -8.84 14.50 -10.53
CA ASN A 232 -7.91 13.96 -11.51
C ASN A 232 -8.08 12.44 -11.70
N MET A 233 -8.34 11.66 -10.64
CA MET A 233 -8.71 10.23 -10.74
C MET A 233 -9.96 9.97 -11.58
N LYS A 234 -10.89 10.94 -11.66
CA LYS A 234 -12.12 10.84 -12.46
C LYS A 234 -11.94 11.33 -13.89
N GLY A 235 -10.79 11.96 -14.20
CA GLY A 235 -10.58 12.67 -15.47
C GLY A 235 -11.28 14.02 -15.53
N GLU A 236 -11.63 14.61 -14.38
CA GLU A 236 -12.16 15.95 -14.23
C GLU A 236 -10.97 16.90 -13.99
N ASP A 237 -10.74 17.86 -14.87
CA ASP A 237 -9.68 18.88 -14.76
C ASP A 237 -10.14 20.08 -13.90
#